data_274df8e4aa44c4d9e0c2b9dec3c40bb0
#
_entry.id   274df8e4aa44c4d9e0c2b9dec3c40bb0
#
_cell.length_a   1.000
_cell.length_b   1.000
_cell.length_c   1.000
_cell.angle_alpha   90.00
_cell.angle_beta   90.00
_cell.angle_gamma   90.00
#
_symmetry.space_group_name_H-M   'P 1'
#
loop_
_entity.id
_entity.type
_entity.pdbx_description
1 polymer ?
#
loop_
_entity_poly.entity_id
_entity_poly.type
_entity_poly.pdbx_seq_one_letter_code
_entity_poly.pdbx_strand_id
1 'polypeptide(L)'
;MSVVITISIIAFLLTLLQSLGVLPKGLMLGFVLTTFLLIIHFDYGNDYSTYYEWFLELIDSNYSFTELIEPNADIKDPGWFVLYWIFALIFGSGGFFVMVAIISIIEGIVYYKVICKYVPEKWYWLAMFIYLFQICLYPLTFSMMRQALVMALILLVYDNTRERKNIIQSIVLLIICFFVHKSSLFFIPFLFINYLPLNKYGKNIAITLVVFLLAFLFLNRITHSVLDYIMMIPFFVTYGSIYGDANVTITFGFGYILRLVMFGVLLYYFISKDTENEYRDFVLLAAFSIIILPFETIIPLIARINYYFQVFYIIAIPAAYRNIKNRILREGLLGLYILLEVYCYYLFFSPTSVFYEGYRNFHSIFSVI
;
A
#
# COMPACT_ATOMS: atom_id res chain seq x y z
N MET A 1 -4.82 -2.89 -20.06
CA MET A 1 -5.57 -3.64 -19.03
C MET A 1 -5.38 -5.16 -19.14
N SER A 2 -5.73 -5.82 -20.21
CA SER A 2 -5.62 -7.30 -20.36
C SER A 2 -4.23 -7.87 -20.07
N VAL A 3 -3.16 -7.20 -20.53
CA VAL A 3 -1.77 -7.61 -20.29
C VAL A 3 -1.45 -7.69 -18.79
N VAL A 4 -1.81 -6.64 -18.03
CA VAL A 4 -1.54 -6.59 -16.58
C VAL A 4 -2.29 -7.70 -15.85
N ILE A 5 -3.57 -7.90 -16.18
CA ILE A 5 -4.39 -8.96 -15.58
C ILE A 5 -3.81 -10.34 -15.93
N THR A 6 -3.42 -10.57 -17.18
CA THR A 6 -2.85 -11.85 -17.63
C THR A 6 -1.54 -12.15 -16.90
N ILE A 7 -0.62 -11.20 -16.82
CA ILE A 7 0.65 -11.36 -16.09
C ILE A 7 0.42 -11.57 -14.60
N SER A 8 -0.54 -10.85 -13.98
CA SER A 8 -0.92 -11.06 -12.58
C SER A 8 -1.44 -12.48 -12.34
N ILE A 9 -2.29 -12.99 -13.21
CA ILE A 9 -2.78 -14.37 -13.11
C ILE A 9 -1.63 -15.38 -13.26
N ILE A 10 -0.73 -15.20 -14.23
CA ILE A 10 0.43 -16.08 -14.42
C ILE A 10 1.33 -16.05 -13.19
N ALA A 11 1.65 -14.87 -12.65
CA ALA A 11 2.48 -14.72 -11.46
C ALA A 11 1.84 -15.38 -10.23
N PHE A 12 0.53 -15.22 -10.07
CA PHE A 12 -0.23 -15.91 -9.04
C PHE A 12 -0.16 -17.43 -9.18
N LEU A 13 -0.39 -17.97 -10.39
CA LEU A 13 -0.36 -19.42 -10.65
C LEU A 13 1.04 -20.01 -10.39
N LEU A 14 2.12 -19.35 -10.80
CA LEU A 14 3.49 -19.76 -10.51
C LEU A 14 3.72 -19.86 -8.99
N THR A 15 3.26 -18.87 -8.24
CA THR A 15 3.38 -18.86 -6.78
C THR A 15 2.51 -19.91 -6.13
N LEU A 16 1.31 -20.16 -6.64
CA LEU A 16 0.43 -21.24 -6.18
C LEU A 16 1.09 -22.62 -6.38
N LEU A 17 1.69 -22.86 -7.53
CA LEU A 17 2.41 -24.11 -7.80
C LEU A 17 3.59 -24.30 -6.84
N GLN A 18 4.29 -23.24 -6.44
CA GLN A 18 5.29 -23.34 -5.37
C GLN A 18 4.66 -23.71 -4.04
N SER A 19 3.58 -23.03 -3.64
CA SER A 19 2.88 -23.30 -2.38
C SER A 19 2.33 -24.72 -2.29
N LEU A 20 2.09 -25.36 -3.44
CA LEU A 20 1.69 -26.77 -3.57
C LEU A 20 2.89 -27.74 -3.64
N GLY A 21 4.12 -27.23 -3.64
CA GLY A 21 5.33 -28.05 -3.76
C GLY A 21 5.61 -28.59 -5.17
N VAL A 22 4.95 -28.06 -6.21
CA VAL A 22 5.08 -28.52 -7.60
C VAL A 22 6.21 -27.80 -8.33
N LEU A 23 6.35 -26.49 -8.11
CA LEU A 23 7.34 -25.65 -8.81
C LEU A 23 8.25 -24.95 -7.80
N PRO A 24 9.57 -25.20 -7.80
CA PRO A 24 10.48 -24.42 -6.96
C PRO A 24 10.60 -22.98 -7.48
N LYS A 25 10.73 -22.02 -6.55
CA LYS A 25 10.97 -20.60 -6.86
C LYS A 25 9.81 -19.87 -7.63
N GLY A 26 8.59 -20.39 -7.57
CA GLY A 26 7.44 -19.81 -8.25
C GLY A 26 7.14 -18.37 -7.79
N LEU A 27 7.30 -18.06 -6.50
CA LEU A 27 7.18 -16.72 -5.96
C LEU A 27 8.21 -15.76 -6.59
N MET A 28 9.48 -16.20 -6.70
CA MET A 28 10.53 -15.40 -7.32
C MET A 28 10.20 -15.11 -8.79
N LEU A 29 9.78 -16.12 -9.54
CA LEU A 29 9.38 -15.98 -10.94
C LEU A 29 8.17 -15.03 -11.08
N GLY A 30 7.21 -15.13 -10.18
CA GLY A 30 6.06 -14.20 -10.13
C GLY A 30 6.51 -12.75 -9.95
N PHE A 31 7.42 -12.49 -9.00
CA PHE A 31 7.96 -11.14 -8.81
C PHE A 31 8.81 -10.66 -9.99
N VAL A 32 9.60 -11.52 -10.62
CA VAL A 32 10.35 -11.17 -11.84
C VAL A 32 9.40 -10.70 -12.95
N LEU A 33 8.32 -11.44 -13.19
CA LEU A 33 7.34 -11.09 -14.23
C LEU A 33 6.63 -9.76 -13.93
N THR A 34 6.15 -9.58 -12.70
CA THR A 34 5.42 -8.36 -12.32
C THR A 34 6.33 -7.14 -12.28
N THR A 35 7.57 -7.29 -11.77
CA THR A 35 8.57 -6.22 -11.80
C THR A 35 8.97 -5.86 -13.23
N PHE A 36 9.15 -6.85 -14.10
CA PHE A 36 9.43 -6.59 -15.51
C PHE A 36 8.31 -5.78 -16.17
N LEU A 37 7.06 -6.10 -15.88
CA LEU A 37 5.93 -5.34 -16.42
C LEU A 37 5.91 -3.88 -15.91
N LEU A 38 6.28 -3.65 -14.64
CA LEU A 38 6.46 -2.31 -14.09
C LEU A 38 7.63 -1.56 -14.72
N ILE A 39 8.70 -2.24 -15.13
CA ILE A 39 9.86 -1.62 -15.80
C ILE A 39 9.48 -1.12 -17.19
N ILE A 40 8.71 -1.93 -17.93
CA ILE A 40 8.44 -1.64 -19.35
C ILE A 40 7.17 -0.82 -19.59
N HIS A 41 6.34 -0.55 -18.57
CA HIS A 41 5.11 0.22 -18.79
C HIS A 41 5.40 1.67 -19.17
N PHE A 42 4.53 2.21 -20.02
CA PHE A 42 4.53 3.62 -20.42
C PHE A 42 3.09 4.11 -20.48
N ASP A 43 2.85 5.30 -19.95
CA ASP A 43 1.53 5.96 -19.95
C ASP A 43 0.40 5.01 -19.52
N TYR A 44 0.64 4.30 -18.41
CA TYR A 44 -0.30 3.38 -17.81
C TYR A 44 -0.46 3.70 -16.33
N GLY A 45 -1.66 4.13 -15.94
CA GLY A 45 -1.98 4.71 -14.65
C GLY A 45 -2.27 6.22 -14.76
N ASN A 46 -3.16 6.73 -13.92
CA ASN A 46 -3.69 8.10 -14.03
C ASN A 46 -2.63 9.20 -13.87
N ASP A 47 -1.59 8.96 -13.07
CA ASP A 47 -0.59 9.98 -12.73
C ASP A 47 0.72 9.82 -13.52
N TYR A 48 0.86 8.74 -14.33
CA TYR A 48 2.13 8.43 -15.00
C TYR A 48 2.58 9.53 -15.96
N SER A 49 1.69 10.00 -16.84
CA SER A 49 1.96 11.08 -17.79
C SER A 49 2.40 12.36 -17.08
N THR A 50 1.71 12.71 -15.98
CA THR A 50 2.07 13.88 -15.16
C THR A 50 3.48 13.76 -14.57
N TYR A 51 3.89 12.57 -14.09
CA TYR A 51 5.26 12.34 -13.63
C TYR A 51 6.29 12.47 -14.73
N TYR A 52 5.98 11.99 -15.93
CA TYR A 52 6.86 12.11 -17.08
C TYR A 52 6.98 13.55 -17.55
N GLU A 53 5.87 14.29 -17.61
CA GLU A 53 5.85 15.72 -17.94
C GLU A 53 6.70 16.53 -16.95
N TRP A 54 6.55 16.34 -15.65
CA TRP A 54 7.38 17.02 -14.64
C TRP A 54 8.87 16.71 -14.79
N PHE A 55 9.21 15.48 -15.21
CA PHE A 55 10.60 15.13 -15.47
C PHE A 55 11.16 15.89 -16.68
N LEU A 56 10.38 16.02 -17.76
CA LEU A 56 10.78 16.79 -18.96
C LEU A 56 10.88 18.28 -18.65
N GLU A 57 9.92 18.87 -17.93
CA GLU A 57 9.95 20.26 -17.49
C GLU A 57 11.20 20.56 -16.65
N LEU A 58 11.62 19.62 -15.80
CA LEU A 58 12.86 19.79 -15.02
C LEU A 58 14.10 19.84 -15.92
N ILE A 59 14.16 19.03 -16.98
CA ILE A 59 15.27 19.06 -17.93
C ILE A 59 15.29 20.40 -18.68
N ASP A 60 14.14 20.85 -19.16
CA ASP A 60 14.04 22.07 -19.97
C ASP A 60 14.32 23.33 -19.12
N SER A 61 13.98 23.31 -17.87
CA SER A 61 14.13 24.45 -16.94
C SER A 61 15.55 24.62 -16.40
N ASN A 62 16.45 23.64 -16.58
CA ASN A 62 17.84 23.66 -16.08
C ASN A 62 17.95 23.99 -14.57
N TYR A 63 17.02 23.51 -13.74
CA TYR A 63 17.05 23.77 -12.30
C TYR A 63 18.38 23.35 -11.68
N SER A 64 18.95 24.24 -10.85
CA SER A 64 20.07 23.89 -9.98
C SER A 64 19.59 23.05 -8.79
N PHE A 65 20.50 22.29 -8.19
CA PHE A 65 20.18 21.51 -6.99
C PHE A 65 19.64 22.38 -5.83
N THR A 66 20.12 23.61 -5.68
CA THR A 66 19.69 24.55 -4.65
C THR A 66 18.24 24.98 -4.85
N GLU A 67 17.82 25.25 -6.08
CA GLU A 67 16.45 25.63 -6.40
C GLU A 67 15.42 24.50 -6.12
N LEU A 68 15.86 23.25 -6.24
CA LEU A 68 14.99 22.08 -5.92
C LEU A 68 14.77 21.88 -4.42
N ILE A 69 15.71 22.34 -3.58
CA ILE A 69 15.66 22.16 -2.13
C ILE A 69 15.08 23.39 -1.44
N GLU A 70 15.12 24.56 -2.06
CA GLU A 70 14.49 25.75 -1.54
C GLU A 70 13.00 25.52 -1.30
N PRO A 71 12.44 26.03 -0.19
CA PRO A 71 11.02 25.91 0.10
C PRO A 71 10.19 26.70 -0.91
N ASN A 72 10.06 26.19 -2.10
CA ASN A 72 9.21 26.74 -3.13
C ASN A 72 7.80 26.17 -2.98
N ALA A 73 6.77 27.01 -3.02
CA ALA A 73 5.39 26.59 -2.83
C ALA A 73 4.92 25.52 -3.86
N ASP A 74 5.60 25.47 -5.01
CA ASP A 74 5.24 24.58 -6.11
C ASP A 74 5.83 23.17 -5.99
N ILE A 75 6.94 22.96 -5.25
CA ILE A 75 7.58 21.65 -5.08
C ILE A 75 7.08 20.98 -3.79
N LYS A 76 6.08 20.14 -3.93
CA LYS A 76 5.45 19.47 -2.77
C LYS A 76 6.31 18.40 -2.11
N ASP A 77 7.06 17.61 -2.90
CA ASP A 77 7.88 16.47 -2.47
C ASP A 77 9.31 16.62 -3.03
N PRO A 78 10.19 17.41 -2.39
CA PRO A 78 11.49 17.79 -2.95
C PRO A 78 12.41 16.58 -3.22
N GLY A 79 12.34 15.53 -2.42
CA GLY A 79 13.15 14.34 -2.64
C GLY A 79 12.82 13.60 -3.94
N TRP A 80 11.57 13.69 -4.42
CA TRP A 80 11.21 13.13 -5.72
C TRP A 80 11.84 13.93 -6.87
N PHE A 81 11.85 15.24 -6.78
CA PHE A 81 12.49 16.12 -7.77
C PHE A 81 14.01 16.00 -7.74
N VAL A 82 14.62 15.73 -6.58
CA VAL A 82 16.05 15.39 -6.47
C VAL A 82 16.35 14.09 -7.20
N LEU A 83 15.50 13.06 -7.10
CA LEU A 83 15.64 11.84 -7.89
C LEU A 83 15.58 12.17 -9.39
N TYR A 84 14.60 12.94 -9.83
CA TYR A 84 14.50 13.39 -11.22
C TYR A 84 15.81 14.06 -11.70
N TRP A 85 16.32 15.01 -10.92
CA TRP A 85 17.54 15.73 -11.24
C TRP A 85 18.77 14.81 -11.38
N ILE A 86 18.94 13.87 -10.44
CA ILE A 86 20.03 12.89 -10.50
C ILE A 86 19.94 12.04 -11.77
N PHE A 87 18.78 11.52 -12.09
CA PHE A 87 18.60 10.66 -13.25
C PHE A 87 18.68 11.45 -14.57
N ALA A 88 18.19 12.67 -14.60
CA ALA A 88 18.35 13.58 -15.76
C ALA A 88 19.82 13.92 -16.01
N LEU A 89 20.59 14.19 -14.93
CA LEU A 89 22.02 14.51 -15.03
C LEU A 89 22.83 13.34 -15.60
N ILE A 90 22.50 12.08 -15.24
CA ILE A 90 23.27 10.90 -15.64
C ILE A 90 22.82 10.38 -17.01
N PHE A 91 21.52 10.38 -17.28
CA PHE A 91 20.92 9.67 -18.42
C PHE A 91 20.14 10.57 -19.39
N GLY A 92 20.12 11.90 -19.15
CA GLY A 92 19.35 12.85 -19.97
C GLY A 92 17.86 12.52 -19.98
N SER A 93 17.19 12.69 -21.12
CA SER A 93 15.75 12.43 -21.29
C SER A 93 15.34 10.97 -21.04
N GLY A 94 16.25 10.02 -21.22
CA GLY A 94 16.03 8.59 -20.90
C GLY A 94 16.04 8.28 -19.41
N GLY A 95 16.48 9.23 -18.57
CA GLY A 95 16.62 9.06 -17.13
C GLY A 95 15.33 8.68 -16.39
N PHE A 96 14.18 9.16 -16.87
CA PHE A 96 12.89 8.78 -16.31
C PHE A 96 12.65 7.28 -16.33
N PHE A 97 12.88 6.64 -17.46
CA PHE A 97 12.67 5.19 -17.61
C PHE A 97 13.64 4.36 -16.76
N VAL A 98 14.89 4.82 -16.65
CA VAL A 98 15.89 4.18 -15.78
C VAL A 98 15.49 4.31 -14.32
N MET A 99 14.98 5.48 -13.91
CA MET A 99 14.46 5.70 -12.56
C MET A 99 13.27 4.79 -12.25
N VAL A 100 12.28 4.72 -13.14
CA VAL A 100 11.11 3.83 -12.99
C VAL A 100 11.56 2.37 -12.86
N ALA A 101 12.53 1.93 -13.68
CA ALA A 101 13.08 0.58 -13.61
C ALA A 101 13.73 0.29 -12.25
N ILE A 102 14.55 1.19 -11.73
CA ILE A 102 15.23 1.02 -10.45
C ILE A 102 14.22 0.99 -9.30
N ILE A 103 13.24 1.89 -9.29
CA ILE A 103 12.17 1.93 -8.29
C ILE A 103 11.40 0.60 -8.31
N SER A 104 10.97 0.13 -9.49
CA SER A 104 10.24 -1.13 -9.64
C SER A 104 11.04 -2.34 -9.15
N ILE A 105 12.36 -2.37 -9.39
CA ILE A 105 13.25 -3.42 -8.89
C ILE A 105 13.32 -3.37 -7.35
N ILE A 106 13.49 -2.19 -6.76
CA ILE A 106 13.52 -2.02 -5.29
C ILE A 106 12.22 -2.55 -4.69
N GLU A 107 11.08 -2.14 -5.20
CA GLU A 107 9.76 -2.59 -4.74
C GLU A 107 9.63 -4.11 -4.82
N GLY A 108 9.90 -4.69 -6.00
CA GLY A 108 9.83 -6.14 -6.20
C GLY A 108 10.71 -6.93 -5.24
N ILE A 109 11.96 -6.48 -5.01
CA ILE A 109 12.90 -7.12 -4.07
C ILE A 109 12.39 -7.01 -2.64
N VAL A 110 11.85 -5.86 -2.24
CA VAL A 110 11.36 -5.65 -0.87
C VAL A 110 10.17 -6.54 -0.57
N TYR A 111 9.14 -6.52 -1.42
CA TYR A 111 7.96 -7.36 -1.23
C TYR A 111 8.32 -8.85 -1.25
N TYR A 112 9.15 -9.28 -2.20
CA TYR A 112 9.65 -10.65 -2.25
C TYR A 112 10.34 -11.07 -0.94
N LYS A 113 11.30 -10.27 -0.44
CA LYS A 113 12.03 -10.56 0.78
C LYS A 113 11.12 -10.61 2.01
N VAL A 114 10.20 -9.67 2.12
CA VAL A 114 9.25 -9.59 3.24
C VAL A 114 8.33 -10.81 3.25
N ILE A 115 7.81 -11.22 2.09
CA ILE A 115 6.99 -12.44 1.98
C ILE A 115 7.82 -13.67 2.36
N CYS A 116 9.02 -13.85 1.82
CA CYS A 116 9.89 -14.97 2.15
C CYS A 116 10.22 -15.04 3.65
N LYS A 117 10.35 -13.88 4.31
CA LYS A 117 10.72 -13.81 5.72
C LYS A 117 9.56 -14.13 6.67
N TYR A 118 8.37 -13.60 6.38
CA TYR A 118 7.25 -13.61 7.33
C TYR A 118 6.12 -14.58 6.98
N VAL A 119 6.03 -15.00 5.73
CA VAL A 119 4.96 -15.90 5.30
C VAL A 119 5.51 -17.30 5.09
N PRO A 120 4.92 -18.35 5.68
CA PRO A 120 5.30 -19.72 5.38
C PRO A 120 5.03 -20.09 3.91
N GLU A 121 5.90 -20.87 3.28
CA GLU A 121 5.84 -21.18 1.85
C GLU A 121 4.47 -21.69 1.38
N LYS A 122 3.80 -22.51 2.19
CA LYS A 122 2.44 -22.99 1.94
C LYS A 122 1.41 -21.87 1.75
N TRP A 123 1.70 -20.66 2.24
CA TRP A 123 0.82 -19.50 2.19
C TRP A 123 1.32 -18.39 1.25
N TYR A 124 2.40 -18.61 0.50
CA TYR A 124 2.90 -17.63 -0.47
C TYR A 124 1.86 -17.24 -1.49
N TRP A 125 1.04 -18.20 -1.94
CA TRP A 125 -0.05 -17.93 -2.87
C TRP A 125 -1.02 -16.86 -2.38
N LEU A 126 -1.35 -16.86 -1.07
CA LEU A 126 -2.27 -15.87 -0.50
C LEU A 126 -1.59 -14.50 -0.39
N ALA A 127 -0.33 -14.45 0.04
CA ALA A 127 0.44 -13.21 0.07
C ALA A 127 0.60 -12.61 -1.33
N MET A 128 0.88 -13.44 -2.34
CA MET A 128 0.98 -13.01 -3.73
C MET A 128 -0.38 -12.59 -4.30
N PHE A 129 -1.46 -13.29 -3.95
CA PHE A 129 -2.82 -12.87 -4.29
C PHE A 129 -3.12 -11.47 -3.75
N ILE A 130 -2.81 -11.22 -2.48
CA ILE A 130 -3.00 -9.90 -1.85
C ILE A 130 -2.16 -8.85 -2.57
N TYR A 131 -0.88 -9.12 -2.81
CA TYR A 131 -0.01 -8.19 -3.52
C TYR A 131 -0.56 -7.81 -4.89
N LEU A 132 -1.07 -8.76 -5.66
CA LEU A 132 -1.50 -8.57 -7.04
C LEU A 132 -2.92 -7.97 -7.17
N PHE A 133 -3.84 -8.34 -6.27
CA PHE A 133 -5.27 -8.03 -6.42
C PHE A 133 -5.78 -7.01 -5.39
N GLN A 134 -5.02 -6.70 -4.34
CA GLN A 134 -5.31 -5.55 -3.49
C GLN A 134 -4.98 -4.26 -4.25
N ILE A 135 -5.98 -3.40 -4.47
CA ILE A 135 -5.88 -2.23 -5.35
C ILE A 135 -4.72 -1.31 -4.97
N CYS A 136 -4.52 -1.06 -3.67
CA CYS A 136 -3.48 -0.15 -3.18
C CYS A 136 -2.04 -0.69 -3.29
N LEU A 137 -1.86 -1.95 -3.69
CA LEU A 137 -0.55 -2.56 -3.88
C LEU A 137 -0.15 -2.53 -5.36
N TYR A 138 -0.01 -3.69 -6.00
CA TYR A 138 0.50 -3.79 -7.37
C TYR A 138 -0.26 -2.93 -8.41
N PRO A 139 -1.61 -2.89 -8.44
CA PRO A 139 -2.32 -2.07 -9.42
C PRO A 139 -1.99 -0.57 -9.31
N LEU A 140 -1.86 -0.07 -8.08
CA LEU A 140 -1.64 1.35 -7.84
C LEU A 140 -0.18 1.79 -8.11
N THR A 141 0.79 0.85 -8.11
CA THR A 141 2.19 1.17 -8.41
C THR A 141 2.39 1.75 -9.80
N PHE A 142 1.54 1.41 -10.75
CA PHE A 142 1.58 1.99 -12.11
C PHE A 142 1.24 3.49 -12.14
N SER A 143 0.49 3.98 -11.18
CA SER A 143 0.05 5.38 -11.10
C SER A 143 0.80 6.14 -10.01
N MET A 144 0.73 5.68 -8.76
CA MET A 144 1.21 6.41 -7.58
C MET A 144 2.64 6.02 -7.20
N MET A 145 3.59 6.14 -8.13
CA MET A 145 4.97 5.67 -7.99
C MET A 145 5.68 6.15 -6.72
N ARG A 146 5.50 7.42 -6.33
CA ARG A 146 6.10 7.98 -5.10
C ARG A 146 5.60 7.25 -3.86
N GLN A 147 4.31 7.04 -3.78
CA GLN A 147 3.68 6.40 -2.64
C GLN A 147 4.01 4.90 -2.59
N ALA A 148 4.04 4.23 -3.74
CA ALA A 148 4.38 2.82 -3.84
C ALA A 148 5.83 2.57 -3.36
N LEU A 149 6.78 3.39 -3.80
CA LEU A 149 8.16 3.33 -3.30
C LEU A 149 8.21 3.50 -1.78
N VAL A 150 7.51 4.51 -1.24
CA VAL A 150 7.51 4.76 0.20
C VAL A 150 6.84 3.62 0.97
N MET A 151 5.77 3.01 0.46
CA MET A 151 5.15 1.82 1.06
C MET A 151 6.13 0.65 1.16
N ALA A 152 6.91 0.40 0.11
CA ALA A 152 7.95 -0.62 0.14
C ALA A 152 9.07 -0.27 1.16
N LEU A 153 9.54 0.97 1.19
CA LEU A 153 10.55 1.41 2.15
C LEU A 153 10.06 1.36 3.60
N ILE A 154 8.78 1.67 3.87
CA ILE A 154 8.15 1.54 5.19
C ILE A 154 8.19 0.09 5.68
N LEU A 155 7.97 -0.90 4.80
CA LEU A 155 8.13 -2.31 5.17
C LEU A 155 9.55 -2.62 5.64
N LEU A 156 10.59 -2.09 4.98
CA LEU A 156 11.98 -2.25 5.40
C LEU A 156 12.26 -1.54 6.72
N VAL A 157 11.78 -0.31 6.86
CA VAL A 157 11.94 0.45 8.12
C VAL A 157 11.29 -0.29 9.27
N TYR A 158 10.06 -0.79 9.06
CA TYR A 158 9.34 -1.56 10.06
C TYR A 158 10.07 -2.85 10.43
N ASP A 159 10.57 -3.58 9.43
CA ASP A 159 11.34 -4.81 9.62
C ASP A 159 12.62 -4.56 10.45
N ASN A 160 13.37 -3.54 10.11
CA ASN A 160 14.59 -3.15 10.84
C ASN A 160 14.28 -2.73 12.28
N THR A 161 13.22 -1.94 12.49
CA THR A 161 12.80 -1.45 13.80
C THR A 161 12.33 -2.60 14.68
N ARG A 162 11.59 -3.54 14.11
CA ARG A 162 11.05 -4.72 14.79
C ARG A 162 12.18 -5.64 15.28
N GLU A 163 13.19 -5.86 14.46
CA GLU A 163 14.33 -6.70 14.82
C GLU A 163 15.41 -5.95 15.63
N ARG A 164 15.20 -4.66 15.92
CA ARG A 164 16.19 -3.78 16.56
C ARG A 164 17.53 -3.75 15.82
N LYS A 165 17.49 -4.02 14.52
CA LYS A 165 18.65 -3.95 13.65
C LYS A 165 18.79 -2.54 13.09
N ASN A 166 20.02 -2.07 12.99
CA ASN A 166 20.40 -0.89 12.20
C ASN A 166 19.46 0.34 12.33
N ILE A 167 19.31 0.87 13.55
CA ILE A 167 18.50 2.06 13.84
C ILE A 167 18.88 3.22 12.92
N ILE A 168 20.18 3.39 12.62
CA ILE A 168 20.67 4.44 11.71
C ILE A 168 20.08 4.25 10.31
N GLN A 169 20.08 3.03 9.78
CA GLN A 169 19.47 2.73 8.49
C GLN A 169 17.97 3.04 8.48
N SER A 170 17.25 2.71 9.55
CA SER A 170 15.83 3.04 9.68
C SER A 170 15.58 4.54 9.67
N ILE A 171 16.40 5.32 10.37
CA ILE A 171 16.31 6.78 10.40
C ILE A 171 16.58 7.35 8.99
N VAL A 172 17.63 6.90 8.31
CA VAL A 172 17.96 7.34 6.96
C VAL A 172 16.82 7.03 6.00
N LEU A 173 16.27 5.80 6.03
CA LEU A 173 15.13 5.42 5.20
C LEU A 173 13.89 6.26 5.50
N LEU A 174 13.61 6.57 6.77
CA LEU A 174 12.49 7.44 7.15
C LEU A 174 12.65 8.87 6.61
N ILE A 175 13.87 9.40 6.66
CA ILE A 175 14.17 10.71 6.07
C ILE A 175 13.93 10.66 4.57
N ILE A 176 14.40 9.62 3.88
CA ILE A 176 14.14 9.42 2.44
C ILE A 176 12.62 9.34 2.18
N CYS A 177 11.90 8.52 2.95
CA CYS A 177 10.44 8.41 2.80
C CYS A 177 9.75 9.75 2.93
N PHE A 178 10.13 10.56 3.93
CA PHE A 178 9.53 11.88 4.15
C PHE A 178 9.79 12.84 2.99
N PHE A 179 11.00 12.86 2.46
CA PHE A 179 11.34 13.74 1.33
C PHE A 179 10.71 13.28 0.02
N VAL A 180 10.56 11.96 -0.19
CA VAL A 180 9.90 11.39 -1.38
C VAL A 180 8.38 11.57 -1.33
N HIS A 181 7.78 11.40 -0.15
CA HIS A 181 6.33 11.56 0.03
C HIS A 181 5.98 11.92 1.47
N LYS A 182 5.64 13.18 1.68
CA LYS A 182 5.42 13.78 3.02
C LYS A 182 4.40 13.03 3.89
N SER A 183 3.39 12.38 3.28
CA SER A 183 2.38 11.63 4.05
C SER A 183 2.94 10.44 4.83
N SER A 184 4.17 10.00 4.54
CA SER A 184 4.86 8.96 5.32
C SER A 184 5.04 9.33 6.80
N LEU A 185 5.07 10.62 7.12
CA LEU A 185 5.18 11.13 8.50
C LEU A 185 4.07 10.58 9.41
N PHE A 186 2.87 10.34 8.87
CA PHE A 186 1.75 9.79 9.63
C PHE A 186 1.98 8.35 10.09
N PHE A 187 2.89 7.63 9.46
CA PHE A 187 3.21 6.26 9.86
C PHE A 187 4.26 6.17 10.98
N ILE A 188 5.03 7.23 11.25
CA ILE A 188 6.13 7.23 12.24
C ILE A 188 5.70 6.72 13.62
N PRO A 189 4.57 7.16 14.23
CA PRO A 189 4.15 6.65 15.54
C PRO A 189 3.92 5.14 15.57
N PHE A 190 3.52 4.56 14.45
CA PHE A 190 3.19 3.14 14.33
C PHE A 190 4.42 2.23 14.20
N LEU A 191 5.59 2.79 13.92
CA LEU A 191 6.86 2.04 13.93
C LEU A 191 7.18 1.48 15.32
N PHE A 192 6.65 2.11 16.37
CA PHE A 192 6.92 1.71 17.76
C PHE A 192 5.89 0.73 18.31
N ILE A 193 4.94 0.27 17.50
CA ILE A 193 3.84 -0.60 17.93
C ILE A 193 4.35 -1.95 18.46
N ASN A 194 5.46 -2.45 17.93
CA ASN A 194 6.10 -3.69 18.34
C ASN A 194 6.78 -3.61 19.73
N TYR A 195 6.98 -2.39 20.26
CA TYR A 195 7.47 -2.20 21.64
C TYR A 195 6.34 -2.24 22.66
N LEU A 196 5.08 -2.17 22.22
CA LEU A 196 3.93 -2.31 23.11
C LEU A 196 3.80 -3.76 23.57
N PRO A 197 3.43 -4.01 24.83
CA PRO A 197 3.23 -5.37 25.35
C PRO A 197 1.89 -5.97 24.83
N LEU A 198 1.78 -6.14 23.51
CA LEU A 198 0.57 -6.60 22.83
C LEU A 198 0.07 -7.95 23.36
N ASN A 199 0.97 -8.80 23.81
CA ASN A 199 0.63 -10.10 24.37
C ASN A 199 -0.12 -9.99 25.70
N LYS A 200 0.27 -9.02 26.53
CA LYS A 200 -0.34 -8.78 27.85
C LYS A 200 -1.72 -8.14 27.70
N TYR A 201 -1.88 -7.24 26.74
CA TYR A 201 -3.08 -6.42 26.59
C TYR A 201 -3.92 -6.77 25.37
N GLY A 202 -3.64 -7.88 24.66
CA GLY A 202 -4.28 -8.22 23.39
C GLY A 202 -5.82 -8.20 23.44
N LYS A 203 -6.42 -8.74 24.51
CA LYS A 203 -7.88 -8.68 24.70
C LYS A 203 -8.39 -7.25 24.87
N ASN A 204 -7.70 -6.42 25.66
CA ASN A 204 -8.09 -5.03 25.87
C ASN A 204 -7.93 -4.22 24.59
N ILE A 205 -6.87 -4.46 23.83
CA ILE A 205 -6.64 -3.82 22.53
C ILE A 205 -7.77 -4.20 21.56
N ALA A 206 -8.15 -5.48 21.48
CA ALA A 206 -9.26 -5.93 20.65
C ALA A 206 -10.59 -5.25 21.05
N ILE A 207 -10.88 -5.15 22.34
CA ILE A 207 -12.07 -4.45 22.85
C ILE A 207 -12.01 -2.97 22.47
N THR A 208 -10.85 -2.31 22.66
CA THR A 208 -10.66 -0.89 22.29
C THR A 208 -10.90 -0.66 20.81
N LEU A 209 -10.37 -1.54 19.95
CA LEU A 209 -10.57 -1.45 18.49
C LEU A 209 -12.06 -1.60 18.12
N VAL A 210 -12.76 -2.54 18.75
CA VAL A 210 -14.21 -2.73 18.53
C VAL A 210 -14.99 -1.51 19.03
N VAL A 211 -14.69 -1.00 20.22
CA VAL A 211 -15.35 0.20 20.77
C VAL A 211 -15.11 1.40 19.86
N PHE A 212 -13.87 1.57 19.38
CA PHE A 212 -13.53 2.65 18.46
C PHE A 212 -14.29 2.53 17.13
N LEU A 213 -14.35 1.32 16.57
CA LEU A 213 -15.13 1.04 15.36
C LEU A 213 -16.62 1.33 15.57
N LEU A 214 -17.21 0.85 16.67
CA LEU A 214 -18.61 1.08 16.98
C LEU A 214 -18.91 2.56 17.24
N ALA A 215 -18.06 3.23 18.01
CA ALA A 215 -18.17 4.67 18.23
C ALA A 215 -18.18 5.41 16.89
N PHE A 216 -17.30 5.02 15.98
CA PHE A 216 -17.22 5.60 14.65
C PHE A 216 -18.48 5.35 13.81
N LEU A 217 -19.00 4.12 13.82
CA LEU A 217 -20.21 3.75 13.07
C LEU A 217 -21.48 4.46 13.57
N PHE A 218 -21.58 4.69 14.89
CA PHE A 218 -22.78 5.27 15.51
C PHE A 218 -22.70 6.78 15.74
N LEU A 219 -21.50 7.37 15.80
CA LEU A 219 -21.30 8.77 16.11
C LEU A 219 -21.03 9.63 14.86
N ASN A 220 -21.78 9.40 13.79
CA ASN A 220 -21.65 10.10 12.50
C ASN A 220 -21.64 11.65 12.66
N ARG A 221 -22.34 12.20 13.66
CA ARG A 221 -22.32 13.63 13.99
C ARG A 221 -20.99 14.09 14.59
N ILE A 222 -20.33 13.25 15.41
CA ILE A 222 -19.01 13.59 15.99
C ILE A 222 -17.94 13.56 14.91
N THR A 223 -18.10 12.73 13.90
CA THR A 223 -17.17 12.65 12.77
C THR A 223 -17.07 13.97 12.04
N HIS A 224 -18.18 14.65 11.77
CA HIS A 224 -18.16 15.97 11.13
C HIS A 224 -17.45 17.01 12.02
N SER A 225 -17.71 17.02 13.32
CA SER A 225 -17.03 17.97 14.22
C SER A 225 -15.53 17.68 14.35
N VAL A 226 -15.13 16.41 14.39
CA VAL A 226 -13.69 16.01 14.38
C VAL A 226 -13.03 16.39 13.06
N LEU A 227 -13.74 16.25 11.95
CA LEU A 227 -13.26 16.64 10.63
C LEU A 227 -13.05 18.16 10.56
N ASP A 228 -13.97 18.96 11.08
CA ASP A 228 -13.83 20.40 11.13
C ASP A 228 -12.56 20.82 11.89
N TYR A 229 -12.24 20.14 13.02
CA TYR A 229 -10.99 20.36 13.75
C TYR A 229 -9.75 19.90 12.98
N ILE A 230 -9.82 18.74 12.31
CA ILE A 230 -8.70 18.24 11.48
C ILE A 230 -8.43 19.18 10.31
N MET A 231 -9.48 19.71 9.69
CA MET A 231 -9.38 20.66 8.58
C MET A 231 -8.86 22.05 9.03
N MET A 232 -8.80 22.36 10.34
CA MET A 232 -8.12 23.55 10.86
C MET A 232 -6.60 23.40 10.91
N ILE A 233 -6.05 22.18 10.80
CA ILE A 233 -4.61 21.98 10.75
C ILE A 233 -4.09 22.45 9.40
N PRO A 234 -3.06 23.35 9.34
CA PRO A 234 -2.59 23.94 8.08
C PRO A 234 -2.24 22.97 6.97
N PHE A 235 -1.73 21.80 7.35
CA PHE A 235 -1.43 20.70 6.42
C PHE A 235 -2.69 20.19 5.69
N PHE A 236 -3.83 20.08 6.38
CA PHE A 236 -5.09 19.60 5.79
C PHE A 236 -5.86 20.71 5.08
N VAL A 237 -5.68 21.99 5.44
CA VAL A 237 -6.35 23.14 4.78
C VAL A 237 -5.99 23.19 3.30
N THR A 238 -4.71 22.99 2.97
CA THR A 238 -4.23 23.00 1.58
C THR A 238 -4.85 21.85 0.75
N TYR A 239 -5.13 20.73 1.37
CA TYR A 239 -5.80 19.60 0.72
C TYR A 239 -7.32 19.73 0.71
N GLY A 240 -7.92 20.35 1.71
CA GLY A 240 -9.36 20.59 1.80
C GLY A 240 -9.88 21.53 0.71
N SER A 241 -9.11 22.51 0.30
CA SER A 241 -9.45 23.40 -0.82
C SER A 241 -9.45 22.69 -2.18
N ILE A 242 -8.69 21.59 -2.32
CA ILE A 242 -8.61 20.81 -3.57
C ILE A 242 -9.72 19.74 -3.63
N TYR A 243 -10.19 19.23 -2.48
CA TYR A 243 -11.11 18.11 -2.39
C TYR A 243 -12.41 18.42 -1.64
N GLY A 244 -12.65 19.70 -1.31
CA GLY A 244 -13.65 20.11 -0.33
C GLY A 244 -14.98 20.57 -0.89
N ASP A 245 -15.74 19.71 -1.60
CA ASP A 245 -17.21 19.84 -1.65
C ASP A 245 -17.82 18.83 -0.66
N ALA A 246 -17.82 19.20 0.61
CA ALA A 246 -18.06 18.32 1.74
C ALA A 246 -19.53 18.22 2.15
N ASN A 247 -20.41 17.79 1.25
CA ASN A 247 -21.68 17.16 1.64
C ASN A 247 -21.60 15.65 1.54
N VAL A 248 -20.43 15.05 1.80
CA VAL A 248 -20.23 13.61 1.67
C VAL A 248 -20.77 12.93 2.93
N THR A 249 -21.89 12.25 2.79
CA THR A 249 -22.39 11.32 3.80
C THR A 249 -21.55 10.04 3.76
N ILE A 250 -21.12 9.55 4.93
CA ILE A 250 -20.45 8.26 5.04
C ILE A 250 -21.43 7.19 4.57
N THR A 251 -21.11 6.56 3.44
CA THR A 251 -21.90 5.44 2.92
C THR A 251 -21.17 4.13 3.18
N PHE A 252 -21.80 3.25 3.96
CA PHE A 252 -21.29 1.91 4.17
C PHE A 252 -21.77 1.00 3.03
N GLY A 253 -20.94 0.85 2.01
CA GLY A 253 -21.19 -0.09 0.93
C GLY A 253 -21.04 -1.55 1.38
N PHE A 254 -21.61 -2.48 0.60
CA PHE A 254 -21.51 -3.93 0.84
C PHE A 254 -20.06 -4.41 1.01
N GLY A 255 -19.12 -3.83 0.24
CA GLY A 255 -17.70 -4.12 0.35
C GLY A 255 -17.13 -3.83 1.75
N TYR A 256 -17.59 -2.76 2.42
CA TYR A 256 -17.17 -2.47 3.78
C TYR A 256 -17.68 -3.50 4.79
N ILE A 257 -18.93 -3.95 4.64
CA ILE A 257 -19.50 -5.00 5.50
C ILE A 257 -18.67 -6.28 5.41
N LEU A 258 -18.23 -6.66 4.22
CA LEU A 258 -17.36 -7.82 4.04
C LEU A 258 -15.97 -7.62 4.67
N ARG A 259 -15.43 -6.39 4.66
CA ARG A 259 -14.18 -6.07 5.36
C ARG A 259 -14.32 -6.16 6.89
N LEU A 260 -15.53 -5.95 7.44
CA LEU A 260 -15.80 -6.20 8.86
C LEU A 260 -15.67 -7.69 9.21
N VAL A 261 -15.98 -8.60 8.28
CA VAL A 261 -15.73 -10.05 8.49
C VAL A 261 -14.23 -10.30 8.61
N MET A 262 -13.43 -9.70 7.71
CA MET A 262 -11.97 -9.76 7.80
C MET A 262 -11.45 -9.18 9.12
N PHE A 263 -11.99 -8.05 9.55
CA PHE A 263 -11.68 -7.45 10.85
C PHE A 263 -11.94 -8.43 12.00
N GLY A 264 -13.07 -9.14 11.97
CA GLY A 264 -13.39 -10.20 12.94
C GLY A 264 -12.33 -11.32 12.95
N VAL A 265 -11.84 -11.73 11.80
CA VAL A 265 -10.75 -12.73 11.69
C VAL A 265 -9.45 -12.22 12.31
N LEU A 266 -9.08 -10.95 12.04
CA LEU A 266 -7.90 -10.32 12.64
C LEU A 266 -8.04 -10.19 14.16
N LEU A 267 -9.22 -9.80 14.66
CA LEU A 267 -9.49 -9.75 16.10
C LEU A 267 -9.45 -11.13 16.76
N TYR A 268 -9.97 -12.16 16.09
CA TYR A 268 -9.87 -13.54 16.58
C TYR A 268 -8.41 -13.95 16.80
N TYR A 269 -7.52 -13.56 15.90
CA TYR A 269 -6.07 -13.76 16.07
C TYR A 269 -5.55 -13.12 17.36
N PHE A 270 -5.97 -11.89 17.68
CA PHE A 270 -5.56 -11.20 18.90
C PHE A 270 -6.02 -11.89 20.21
N ILE A 271 -7.24 -12.44 20.18
CA ILE A 271 -7.87 -13.03 21.37
C ILE A 271 -7.38 -14.46 21.58
N SER A 272 -6.99 -15.14 20.51
CA SER A 272 -6.58 -16.55 20.57
C SER A 272 -5.30 -16.71 21.40
N LYS A 273 -5.35 -17.67 22.35
CA LYS A 273 -4.21 -17.99 23.22
C LYS A 273 -3.13 -18.81 22.51
N ASP A 274 -3.50 -19.47 21.43
CA ASP A 274 -2.63 -20.38 20.68
C ASP A 274 -1.80 -19.67 19.59
N THR A 275 -1.90 -18.33 19.50
CA THR A 275 -1.20 -17.57 18.48
C THR A 275 0.26 -17.39 18.82
N GLU A 276 1.11 -17.66 17.84
CA GLU A 276 2.49 -17.17 17.86
C GLU A 276 2.44 -15.64 18.05
N ASN A 277 3.05 -15.16 19.10
CA ASN A 277 3.06 -13.74 19.43
C ASN A 277 3.73 -12.87 18.35
N GLU A 278 4.38 -13.53 17.42
CA GLU A 278 5.26 -12.95 16.43
C GLU A 278 4.57 -12.02 15.41
N TYR A 279 3.27 -12.22 15.15
CA TYR A 279 2.56 -11.47 14.08
C TYR A 279 1.51 -10.48 14.61
N ARG A 280 1.41 -10.30 15.93
CA ARG A 280 0.34 -9.44 16.51
C ARG A 280 0.45 -7.99 16.10
N ASP A 281 1.65 -7.49 15.96
CA ASP A 281 1.93 -6.13 15.50
C ASP A 281 1.45 -5.93 14.04
N PHE A 282 1.77 -6.84 13.15
CA PHE A 282 1.28 -6.79 11.75
C PHE A 282 -0.24 -6.89 11.67
N VAL A 283 -0.84 -7.77 12.47
CA VAL A 283 -2.29 -7.93 12.53
C VAL A 283 -2.97 -6.68 13.10
N LEU A 284 -2.35 -5.99 14.06
CA LEU A 284 -2.85 -4.72 14.59
C LEU A 284 -2.85 -3.63 13.53
N LEU A 285 -1.75 -3.49 12.78
CA LEU A 285 -1.65 -2.51 11.70
C LEU A 285 -2.70 -2.79 10.61
N ALA A 286 -2.87 -4.05 10.23
CA ALA A 286 -3.89 -4.47 9.28
C ALA A 286 -5.32 -4.20 9.79
N ALA A 287 -5.61 -4.47 11.06
CA ALA A 287 -6.91 -4.18 11.67
C ALA A 287 -7.21 -2.67 11.73
N PHE A 288 -6.18 -1.87 12.02
CA PHE A 288 -6.29 -0.42 12.06
C PHE A 288 -6.66 0.17 10.70
N SER A 289 -6.14 -0.41 9.60
CA SER A 289 -6.51 -0.04 8.24
C SER A 289 -8.03 -0.14 7.99
N ILE A 290 -8.69 -1.18 8.50
CA ILE A 290 -10.14 -1.36 8.30
C ILE A 290 -10.95 -0.31 9.08
N ILE A 291 -10.43 0.13 10.23
CA ILE A 291 -11.06 1.19 11.03
C ILE A 291 -10.95 2.54 10.32
N ILE A 292 -9.84 2.79 9.62
CA ILE A 292 -9.63 4.04 8.89
C ILE A 292 -10.46 4.10 7.59
N LEU A 293 -10.75 2.97 6.99
CA LEU A 293 -11.34 2.87 5.65
C LEU A 293 -12.59 3.76 5.42
N PRO A 294 -13.55 3.90 6.35
CA PRO A 294 -14.70 4.77 6.12
C PRO A 294 -14.35 6.26 6.01
N PHE A 295 -13.23 6.69 6.58
CA PHE A 295 -12.79 8.08 6.47
C PHE A 295 -12.25 8.43 5.10
N GLU A 296 -11.84 7.42 4.31
CA GLU A 296 -11.36 7.62 2.93
C GLU A 296 -12.44 8.23 2.02
N THR A 297 -13.72 7.94 2.32
CA THR A 297 -14.84 8.48 1.55
C THR A 297 -15.07 9.97 1.81
N ILE A 298 -14.56 10.49 2.93
CA ILE A 298 -14.75 11.87 3.36
C ILE A 298 -13.51 12.70 2.99
N ILE A 299 -12.34 12.14 3.24
CA ILE A 299 -11.05 12.81 2.99
C ILE A 299 -10.18 11.90 2.12
N PRO A 300 -10.06 12.15 0.82
CA PRO A 300 -9.24 11.33 -0.07
C PRO A 300 -7.78 11.20 0.35
N LEU A 301 -7.23 12.19 1.10
CA LEU A 301 -5.89 12.10 1.66
C LEU A 301 -5.75 10.95 2.67
N ILE A 302 -6.83 10.60 3.39
CA ILE A 302 -6.83 9.50 4.35
C ILE A 302 -6.63 8.15 3.65
N ALA A 303 -7.10 7.99 2.42
CA ALA A 303 -6.81 6.81 1.62
C ALA A 303 -5.30 6.60 1.45
N ARG A 304 -4.55 7.68 1.15
CA ARG A 304 -3.09 7.64 1.02
C ARG A 304 -2.39 7.25 2.33
N ILE A 305 -2.91 7.72 3.47
CA ILE A 305 -2.40 7.32 4.79
C ILE A 305 -2.73 5.85 5.06
N ASN A 306 -3.94 5.41 4.70
CA ASN A 306 -4.39 4.04 4.92
C ASN A 306 -3.58 3.01 4.13
N TYR A 307 -3.07 3.36 2.95
CA TYR A 307 -2.24 2.45 2.15
C TYR A 307 -0.98 1.99 2.90
N TYR A 308 -0.41 2.82 3.79
CA TYR A 308 0.70 2.43 4.66
C TYR A 308 0.34 1.33 5.67
N PHE A 309 -0.93 1.16 6.00
CA PHE A 309 -1.43 0.09 6.85
C PHE A 309 -1.84 -1.13 6.04
N GLN A 310 -2.42 -0.91 4.87
CA GLN A 310 -2.87 -1.99 3.98
C GLN A 310 -1.70 -2.83 3.44
N VAL A 311 -0.50 -2.27 3.34
CA VAL A 311 0.70 -3.01 2.92
C VAL A 311 0.99 -4.21 3.83
N PHE A 312 0.58 -4.17 5.10
CA PHE A 312 0.76 -5.26 6.06
C PHE A 312 -0.23 -6.42 5.86
N TYR A 313 -1.24 -6.27 5.01
CA TYR A 313 -2.15 -7.37 4.67
C TYR A 313 -1.43 -8.59 4.11
N ILE A 314 -0.34 -8.40 3.38
CA ILE A 314 0.48 -9.48 2.81
C ILE A 314 1.04 -10.45 3.85
N ILE A 315 1.20 -10.00 5.11
CA ILE A 315 1.69 -10.78 6.25
C ILE A 315 0.53 -11.14 7.17
N ALA A 316 -0.26 -10.16 7.56
CA ALA A 316 -1.29 -10.28 8.59
C ALA A 316 -2.41 -11.25 8.21
N ILE A 317 -2.87 -11.21 6.95
CA ILE A 317 -3.98 -12.05 6.50
C ILE A 317 -3.55 -13.53 6.44
N PRO A 318 -2.43 -13.93 5.80
CA PRO A 318 -1.94 -15.29 5.89
C PRO A 318 -1.74 -15.78 7.33
N ALA A 319 -1.21 -14.93 8.22
CA ALA A 319 -1.02 -15.27 9.63
C ALA A 319 -2.36 -15.50 10.35
N ALA A 320 -3.35 -14.64 10.15
CA ALA A 320 -4.64 -14.74 10.80
C ALA A 320 -5.45 -15.95 10.32
N TYR A 321 -5.52 -16.18 9.02
CA TYR A 321 -6.28 -17.30 8.46
C TYR A 321 -5.67 -18.67 8.79
N ARG A 322 -4.35 -18.82 8.76
CA ARG A 322 -3.68 -20.08 9.15
C ARG A 322 -3.97 -20.48 10.59
N ASN A 323 -4.28 -19.51 11.45
CA ASN A 323 -4.58 -19.74 12.87
C ASN A 323 -6.00 -20.28 13.13
N ILE A 324 -6.90 -20.23 12.15
CA ILE A 324 -8.25 -20.78 12.27
C ILE A 324 -8.18 -22.31 12.19
N LYS A 325 -8.43 -22.97 13.34
CA LYS A 325 -8.35 -24.44 13.48
C LYS A 325 -9.43 -25.18 12.69
N ASN A 326 -10.64 -24.64 12.65
CA ASN A 326 -11.73 -25.25 11.90
C ASN A 326 -11.51 -25.01 10.41
N ARG A 327 -11.23 -26.10 9.67
CA ARG A 327 -10.91 -26.05 8.25
C ARG A 327 -12.07 -25.49 7.41
N ILE A 328 -13.31 -25.92 7.67
CA ILE A 328 -14.47 -25.47 6.89
C ILE A 328 -14.68 -23.96 7.07
N LEU A 329 -14.62 -23.51 8.32
CA LEU A 329 -14.74 -22.07 8.63
C LEU A 329 -13.60 -21.28 7.98
N ARG A 330 -12.36 -21.76 8.06
CA ARG A 330 -11.20 -21.10 7.45
C ARG A 330 -11.35 -20.96 5.94
N GLU A 331 -11.66 -22.06 5.25
CA GLU A 331 -11.80 -22.06 3.78
C GLU A 331 -13.00 -21.19 3.35
N GLY A 332 -14.12 -21.21 4.10
CA GLY A 332 -15.28 -20.38 3.84
C GLY A 332 -14.97 -18.88 3.98
N LEU A 333 -14.34 -18.48 5.09
CA LEU A 333 -13.95 -17.08 5.31
C LEU A 333 -12.90 -16.62 4.30
N LEU A 334 -11.95 -17.48 3.96
CA LEU A 334 -10.93 -17.20 2.96
C LEU A 334 -11.54 -17.03 1.55
N GLY A 335 -12.47 -17.91 1.19
CA GLY A 335 -13.23 -17.78 -0.07
C GLY A 335 -14.00 -16.47 -0.14
N LEU A 336 -14.64 -16.06 0.96
CA LEU A 336 -15.34 -14.78 1.04
C LEU A 336 -14.37 -13.59 0.86
N TYR A 337 -13.20 -13.64 1.48
CA TYR A 337 -12.17 -12.62 1.31
C TYR A 337 -11.68 -12.52 -0.15
N ILE A 338 -11.38 -13.66 -0.77
CA ILE A 338 -10.94 -13.70 -2.17
C ILE A 338 -12.01 -13.10 -3.10
N LEU A 339 -13.28 -13.49 -2.90
CA LEU A 339 -14.38 -12.96 -3.70
C LEU A 339 -14.53 -11.44 -3.55
N LEU A 340 -14.35 -10.92 -2.33
CA LEU A 340 -14.37 -9.48 -2.08
C LEU A 340 -13.26 -8.77 -2.85
N GLU A 341 -12.00 -9.25 -2.75
CA GLU A 341 -10.88 -8.58 -3.41
C GLU A 341 -10.98 -8.69 -4.95
N VAL A 342 -11.44 -9.82 -5.48
CA VAL A 342 -11.70 -9.96 -6.92
C VAL A 342 -12.81 -9.01 -7.37
N TYR A 343 -13.87 -8.84 -6.57
CA TYR A 343 -14.93 -7.88 -6.86
C TYR A 343 -14.43 -6.43 -6.82
N CYS A 344 -13.66 -6.05 -5.83
CA CYS A 344 -13.05 -4.72 -5.74
C CYS A 344 -12.10 -4.45 -6.93
N TYR A 345 -11.30 -5.46 -7.30
CA TYR A 345 -10.41 -5.39 -8.45
C TYR A 345 -11.19 -5.24 -9.77
N TYR A 346 -12.28 -5.97 -9.93
CA TYR A 346 -13.18 -5.80 -11.08
C TYR A 346 -13.77 -4.38 -11.15
N LEU A 347 -14.24 -3.85 -10.02
CA LEU A 347 -14.77 -2.47 -9.97
C LEU A 347 -13.70 -1.43 -10.32
N PHE A 348 -12.46 -1.61 -9.86
CA PHE A 348 -11.36 -0.70 -10.16
C PHE A 348 -11.10 -0.58 -11.67
N PHE A 349 -11.16 -1.68 -12.39
CA PHE A 349 -10.98 -1.71 -13.84
C PHE A 349 -12.26 -1.60 -14.65
N SER A 350 -13.41 -1.34 -14.03
CA SER A 350 -14.69 -1.19 -14.73
C SER A 350 -14.81 0.20 -15.37
N PRO A 351 -15.60 0.33 -16.45
CA PRO A 351 -15.83 1.63 -17.10
C PRO A 351 -16.43 2.71 -16.21
N THR A 352 -16.99 2.34 -15.06
CA THR A 352 -17.54 3.28 -14.07
C THR A 352 -16.49 3.81 -13.09
N SER A 353 -15.28 3.27 -13.12
CA SER A 353 -14.18 3.67 -12.26
C SER A 353 -13.52 4.94 -12.78
N VAL A 354 -13.14 5.84 -11.88
CA VAL A 354 -12.32 7.03 -12.18
C VAL A 354 -10.91 6.66 -12.68
N PHE A 355 -10.49 5.42 -12.47
CA PHE A 355 -9.20 4.90 -12.91
C PHE A 355 -9.24 4.26 -14.29
N TYR A 356 -10.44 4.03 -14.86
CA TYR A 356 -10.62 3.24 -16.09
C TYR A 356 -9.79 3.74 -17.26
N GLU A 357 -9.81 5.04 -17.54
CA GLU A 357 -9.14 5.60 -18.71
C GLU A 357 -7.61 5.45 -18.60
N GLY A 358 -7.02 5.70 -17.43
CA GLY A 358 -5.58 5.55 -17.21
C GLY A 358 -5.09 4.10 -17.26
N TYR A 359 -5.98 3.12 -17.05
CA TYR A 359 -5.64 1.69 -17.04
C TYR A 359 -6.22 0.90 -18.23
N ARG A 360 -6.89 1.58 -19.16
CA ARG A 360 -7.55 0.91 -20.30
C ARG A 360 -6.54 0.31 -21.26
N ASN A 361 -5.56 1.08 -21.69
CA ASN A 361 -4.60 0.71 -22.72
C ASN A 361 -3.22 0.59 -22.12
N PHE A 362 -2.63 -0.60 -22.18
CA PHE A 362 -1.26 -0.81 -21.78
C PHE A 362 -0.33 -0.46 -22.93
N HIS A 363 0.54 0.50 -22.71
CA HIS A 363 1.64 0.85 -23.60
C HIS A 363 2.96 0.43 -22.97
N SER A 364 3.95 0.13 -23.78
CA SER A 364 5.30 -0.16 -23.32
C SER A 364 6.28 0.89 -23.82
N ILE A 365 7.38 1.07 -23.10
CA ILE A 365 8.48 1.96 -23.54
C ILE A 365 8.97 1.62 -24.95
N PHE A 366 8.85 0.37 -25.40
CA PHE A 366 9.22 -0.06 -26.74
C PHE A 366 8.29 0.48 -27.85
N SER A 367 7.14 1.03 -27.50
CA SER A 367 6.26 1.70 -28.46
C SER A 367 6.59 3.18 -28.65
N VAL A 368 7.53 3.72 -27.86
CA VAL A 368 7.90 5.15 -27.82
C VAL A 368 9.32 5.38 -28.28
N ILE A 369 10.17 4.38 -28.17
CA ILE A 369 11.54 4.33 -28.71
C ILE A 369 11.49 3.82 -30.15
#